data_ad35b392276f2c20c7b26a3d76be6c57
#
_entry.id   ad35b392276f2c20c7b26a3d76be6c57
#
_cell.length_a   1.000
_cell.length_b   1.000
_cell.length_c   1.000
_cell.angle_alpha   90.00
_cell.angle_beta   90.00
_cell.angle_gamma   90.00
#
_symmetry.space_group_name_H-M   'P 1'
#
loop_
_entity.id
_entity.type
_entity.pdbx_description
1 polymer ?
#
loop_
_entity_poly.entity_id
_entity_poly.type
_entity_poly.pdbx_seq_one_letter_code
_entity_poly.pdbx_strand_id
1 'polypeptide(L)'
;MVIFNKTKRSGVKKPFRHEEIWRIRTRLEIENSLMQLALLNLAIDSKLGASDLLSHRVCDVFSQDRIFSRVKHIQRKTDIEVQFEITTRTQQSLMKWILISSLNASNFLFPSQRRKQQPIRYSYYRYLVRKWASDLGLDSNLYGTHSMRRTKATLVYAKTKNIRAVQLLLGHTKVDNTIRYLGVELEDVLMFSEGIELAIRLANVQKVHITHNATTAISLKHICPKTS
;
A
#
# COMPACT_ATOMS: atom_id res chain seq x y z
N MET A 1 35.41 1.24 21.39
CA MET A 1 34.91 0.11 20.62
C MET A 1 33.57 -0.31 21.21
N VAL A 2 32.46 0.22 20.69
CA VAL A 2 31.13 -0.03 21.25
C VAL A 2 30.53 -1.18 20.44
N ILE A 3 30.39 -2.34 21.07
CA ILE A 3 29.78 -3.53 20.48
C ILE A 3 28.27 -3.33 20.52
N PHE A 4 27.67 -2.97 19.40
CA PHE A 4 26.22 -2.98 19.25
C PHE A 4 25.74 -4.44 19.23
N ASN A 5 25.20 -4.89 20.35
CA ASN A 5 24.51 -6.16 20.47
C ASN A 5 23.26 -6.13 19.56
N LYS A 6 23.38 -6.71 18.38
CA LYS A 6 22.28 -6.95 17.45
C LYS A 6 21.34 -7.99 18.06
N THR A 7 20.48 -7.56 19.01
CA THR A 7 19.31 -8.36 19.38
C THR A 7 18.53 -8.63 18.09
N LYS A 8 18.41 -9.90 17.71
CA LYS A 8 17.58 -10.41 16.61
C LYS A 8 16.12 -9.98 16.85
N ARG A 9 15.76 -8.75 16.55
CA ARG A 9 14.37 -8.36 16.37
C ARG A 9 13.86 -9.18 15.19
N SER A 10 12.76 -9.91 15.37
CA SER A 10 12.12 -10.62 14.26
C SER A 10 11.94 -9.60 13.13
N GLY A 11 12.66 -9.81 12.03
CA GLY A 11 12.85 -8.79 11.01
C GLY A 11 11.54 -8.24 10.51
N VAL A 12 11.49 -6.94 10.26
CA VAL A 12 10.34 -6.24 9.68
C VAL A 12 9.93 -6.95 8.40
N LYS A 13 8.67 -7.40 8.31
CA LYS A 13 8.19 -8.15 7.15
C LYS A 13 8.19 -7.29 5.89
N LYS A 14 8.69 -7.81 4.76
CA LYS A 14 8.74 -7.10 3.48
C LYS A 14 7.34 -6.87 2.92
N PRO A 15 7.04 -5.69 2.33
CA PRO A 15 5.84 -5.52 1.50
C PRO A 15 6.00 -6.33 0.20
N PHE A 16 4.87 -6.73 -0.40
CA PHE A 16 4.88 -7.26 -1.75
C PHE A 16 5.04 -6.14 -2.77
N ARG A 17 5.73 -6.40 -3.87
CA ARG A 17 5.81 -5.51 -5.03
C ARG A 17 4.52 -5.59 -5.84
N HIS A 18 4.30 -4.59 -6.70
CA HIS A 18 3.10 -4.54 -7.54
C HIS A 18 2.97 -5.78 -8.44
N GLU A 19 4.06 -6.19 -9.09
CA GLU A 19 4.10 -7.37 -9.96
C GLU A 19 3.87 -8.67 -9.18
N GLU A 20 4.37 -8.77 -7.94
CA GLU A 20 4.17 -9.94 -7.08
C GLU A 20 2.69 -10.09 -6.71
N ILE A 21 2.01 -8.99 -6.37
CA ILE A 21 0.56 -9.01 -6.10
C ILE A 21 -0.22 -9.40 -7.34
N TRP A 22 0.16 -8.88 -8.51
CA TRP A 22 -0.49 -9.24 -9.76
C TRP A 22 -0.35 -10.75 -10.04
N ARG A 23 0.85 -11.30 -9.91
CA ARG A 23 1.11 -12.74 -10.09
C ARG A 23 0.34 -13.61 -9.11
N ILE A 24 0.25 -13.23 -7.82
CA ILE A 24 -0.56 -13.95 -6.82
C ILE A 24 -2.04 -13.93 -7.24
N ARG A 25 -2.58 -12.78 -7.62
CA ARG A 25 -3.97 -12.66 -8.08
C ARG A 25 -4.28 -13.58 -9.25
N THR A 26 -3.49 -13.49 -10.32
CA THR A 26 -3.66 -14.31 -11.52
C THR A 26 -3.64 -15.80 -11.18
N ARG A 27 -2.71 -16.22 -10.33
CA ARG A 27 -2.65 -17.61 -9.87
C ARG A 27 -3.91 -18.03 -9.13
N LEU A 28 -4.38 -17.23 -8.17
CA LEU A 28 -5.60 -17.51 -7.41
C LEU A 28 -6.86 -17.50 -8.27
N GLU A 29 -6.89 -16.69 -9.34
CA GLU A 29 -7.95 -16.68 -10.35
C GLU A 29 -7.95 -17.99 -11.15
N ILE A 30 -6.79 -18.42 -11.65
CA ILE A 30 -6.63 -19.69 -12.38
C ILE A 30 -7.01 -20.89 -11.50
N GLU A 31 -6.57 -20.90 -10.24
CA GLU A 31 -6.86 -21.96 -9.27
C GLU A 31 -8.32 -21.90 -8.76
N ASN A 32 -9.12 -20.93 -9.19
CA ASN A 32 -10.48 -20.65 -8.69
C ASN A 32 -10.57 -20.57 -7.16
N SER A 33 -9.51 -20.07 -6.51
CA SER A 33 -9.39 -19.96 -5.06
C SER A 33 -10.08 -18.70 -4.54
N LEU A 34 -11.41 -18.64 -4.66
CA LEU A 34 -12.23 -17.44 -4.46
C LEU A 34 -12.05 -16.79 -3.09
N MET A 35 -12.06 -17.59 -2.01
CA MET A 35 -11.85 -17.08 -0.65
C MET A 35 -10.48 -16.42 -0.51
N GLN A 36 -9.44 -17.06 -1.03
CA GLN A 36 -8.08 -16.51 -0.93
C GLN A 36 -7.92 -15.25 -1.75
N LEU A 37 -8.53 -15.17 -2.94
CA LEU A 37 -8.51 -13.99 -3.79
C LEU A 37 -9.23 -12.80 -3.12
N ALA A 38 -10.41 -13.03 -2.55
CA ALA A 38 -11.16 -12.02 -1.82
C ALA A 38 -10.38 -11.54 -0.57
N LEU A 39 -9.79 -12.47 0.19
CA LEU A 39 -8.97 -12.16 1.37
C LEU A 39 -7.72 -11.35 0.99
N LEU A 40 -6.99 -11.74 -0.06
CA LEU A 40 -5.82 -11.02 -0.56
C LEU A 40 -6.18 -9.58 -0.94
N ASN A 41 -7.23 -9.42 -1.74
CA ASN A 41 -7.64 -8.12 -2.25
C ASN A 41 -8.09 -7.19 -1.11
N LEU A 42 -8.96 -7.68 -0.21
CA LEU A 42 -9.42 -6.89 0.93
C LEU A 42 -8.29 -6.55 1.90
N ALA A 43 -7.35 -7.48 2.15
CA ALA A 43 -6.20 -7.23 3.01
C ALA A 43 -5.31 -6.08 2.49
N ILE A 44 -5.14 -5.99 1.17
CA ILE A 44 -4.38 -4.91 0.52
C ILE A 44 -5.15 -3.59 0.61
N ASP A 45 -6.43 -3.58 0.25
CA ASP A 45 -7.24 -2.37 0.20
C ASP A 45 -7.47 -1.79 1.60
N SER A 46 -7.83 -2.64 2.58
CA SER A 46 -8.14 -2.18 3.94
C SER A 46 -6.91 -1.73 4.71
N LYS A 47 -5.74 -2.27 4.44
CA LYS A 47 -4.52 -2.01 5.22
C LYS A 47 -4.67 -2.33 6.72
N LEU A 48 -5.67 -3.15 7.08
CA LEU A 48 -5.98 -3.52 8.46
C LEU A 48 -4.99 -4.54 9.04
N GLY A 49 -4.89 -4.57 10.35
CA GLY A 49 -4.26 -5.68 11.06
C GLY A 49 -5.02 -7.00 10.85
N ALA A 50 -4.35 -8.13 10.99
CA ALA A 50 -4.98 -9.41 10.71
C ALA A 50 -6.20 -9.70 11.62
N SER A 51 -6.14 -9.31 12.90
CA SER A 51 -7.27 -9.45 13.83
C SER A 51 -8.50 -8.66 13.40
N ASP A 52 -8.27 -7.41 12.97
CA ASP A 52 -9.32 -6.52 12.51
C ASP A 52 -9.90 -7.00 11.18
N LEU A 53 -9.03 -7.36 10.22
CA LEU A 53 -9.45 -7.90 8.93
C LEU A 53 -10.33 -9.15 9.08
N LEU A 54 -9.92 -10.10 9.92
CA LEU A 54 -10.62 -11.37 10.10
C LEU A 54 -11.90 -11.24 10.95
N SER A 55 -12.09 -10.14 11.67
CA SER A 55 -13.30 -9.91 12.46
C SER A 55 -14.48 -9.39 11.66
N HIS A 56 -14.28 -8.98 10.39
CA HIS A 56 -15.37 -8.48 9.56
C HIS A 56 -16.42 -9.55 9.31
N ARG A 57 -17.66 -9.12 9.38
CA ARG A 57 -18.84 -9.87 8.94
C ARG A 57 -19.23 -9.43 7.53
N VAL A 58 -20.09 -10.19 6.90
CA VAL A 58 -20.61 -9.83 5.57
C VAL A 58 -21.29 -8.46 5.60
N CYS A 59 -22.11 -8.20 6.62
CA CYS A 59 -22.82 -6.91 6.77
C CYS A 59 -21.91 -5.69 6.88
N ASP A 60 -20.64 -5.86 7.27
CA ASP A 60 -19.69 -4.75 7.37
C ASP A 60 -19.22 -4.24 6.00
N VAL A 61 -19.35 -5.07 4.95
CA VAL A 61 -18.86 -4.77 3.60
C VAL A 61 -19.94 -4.88 2.52
N PHE A 62 -21.08 -5.50 2.82
CA PHE A 62 -22.13 -5.84 1.86
C PHE A 62 -23.52 -5.53 2.40
N SER A 63 -24.35 -4.85 1.63
CA SER A 63 -25.77 -4.59 1.89
C SER A 63 -26.50 -4.27 0.59
N GLN A 64 -27.78 -4.58 0.52
CA GLN A 64 -28.63 -4.28 -0.63
C GLN A 64 -28.00 -4.75 -1.96
N ASP A 65 -27.53 -6.00 -1.98
CA ASP A 65 -26.94 -6.67 -3.14
C ASP A 65 -25.70 -5.98 -3.75
N ARG A 66 -25.02 -5.15 -2.97
CA ARG A 66 -23.80 -4.47 -3.38
C ARG A 66 -22.74 -4.46 -2.30
N ILE A 67 -21.48 -4.48 -2.73
CA ILE A 67 -20.32 -4.23 -1.85
C ILE A 67 -20.14 -2.71 -1.70
N PHE A 68 -19.87 -2.25 -0.48
CA PHE A 68 -19.58 -0.85 -0.23
C PHE A 68 -18.28 -0.42 -0.93
N SER A 69 -18.25 0.81 -1.44
CA SER A 69 -17.02 1.39 -2.01
C SER A 69 -16.06 1.89 -0.93
N ARG A 70 -16.58 2.21 0.26
CA ARG A 70 -15.81 2.65 1.44
C ARG A 70 -16.39 2.01 2.70
N VAL A 71 -15.49 1.65 3.61
CA VAL A 71 -15.83 1.03 4.91
C VAL A 71 -15.10 1.77 6.02
N LYS A 72 -15.80 2.01 7.12
CA LYS A 72 -15.23 2.49 8.38
C LYS A 72 -14.99 1.31 9.29
N HIS A 73 -13.90 1.34 10.04
CA HIS A 73 -13.54 0.30 10.99
C HIS A 73 -12.83 0.90 12.20
N ILE A 74 -13.24 0.53 13.40
CA ILE A 74 -12.56 0.89 14.65
C ILE A 74 -11.52 -0.18 14.94
N GLN A 75 -10.24 0.20 14.93
CA GLN A 75 -9.13 -0.72 15.19
C GLN A 75 -9.15 -1.16 16.65
N ARG A 76 -9.24 -2.46 16.91
CA ARG A 76 -9.35 -3.05 18.27
C ARG A 76 -8.20 -2.70 19.21
N LYS A 77 -7.00 -2.48 18.67
CA LYS A 77 -5.81 -2.21 19.49
C LYS A 77 -5.69 -0.75 19.91
N THR A 78 -6.23 0.17 19.13
CA THR A 78 -5.97 1.62 19.27
C THR A 78 -7.22 2.43 19.47
N ASP A 79 -8.40 1.84 19.31
CA ASP A 79 -9.71 2.48 19.30
C ASP A 79 -9.85 3.62 18.28
N ILE A 80 -8.98 3.61 17.26
CA ILE A 80 -8.99 4.63 16.21
C ILE A 80 -9.88 4.17 15.07
N GLU A 81 -10.83 5.03 14.66
CA GLU A 81 -11.58 4.85 13.44
C GLU A 81 -10.66 5.09 12.23
N VAL A 82 -10.62 4.12 11.34
CA VAL A 82 -9.97 4.24 10.04
C VAL A 82 -11.01 4.02 8.95
N GLN A 83 -10.81 4.68 7.83
CA GLN A 83 -11.64 4.49 6.64
C GLN A 83 -10.76 3.96 5.51
N PHE A 84 -11.29 3.00 4.76
CA PHE A 84 -10.60 2.45 3.60
C PHE A 84 -11.57 2.27 2.43
N GLU A 85 -11.03 2.37 1.26
CA GLU A 85 -11.72 2.10 0.01
C GLU A 85 -11.67 0.60 -0.33
N ILE A 86 -12.75 0.10 -0.93
CA ILE A 86 -12.81 -1.22 -1.56
C ILE A 86 -12.82 -0.99 -3.08
N THR A 87 -11.72 -1.29 -3.74
CA THR A 87 -11.59 -1.11 -5.19
C THR A 87 -12.53 -2.02 -5.98
N THR A 88 -12.87 -1.65 -7.22
CA THR A 88 -13.78 -2.42 -8.08
C THR A 88 -13.38 -3.90 -8.17
N ARG A 89 -12.09 -4.18 -8.31
CA ARG A 89 -11.57 -5.57 -8.35
C ARG A 89 -11.84 -6.31 -7.03
N THR A 90 -11.66 -5.63 -5.91
CA THR A 90 -11.93 -6.21 -4.59
C THR A 90 -13.43 -6.44 -4.39
N GLN A 91 -14.27 -5.49 -4.83
CA GLN A 91 -15.73 -5.64 -4.80
C GLN A 91 -16.18 -6.87 -5.60
N GLN A 92 -15.67 -7.05 -6.81
CA GLN A 92 -15.96 -8.22 -7.65
C GLN A 92 -15.56 -9.54 -6.99
N SER A 93 -14.36 -9.61 -6.40
CA SER A 93 -13.88 -10.82 -5.73
C SER A 93 -14.67 -11.14 -4.46
N LEU A 94 -15.05 -10.11 -3.68
CA LEU A 94 -15.88 -10.28 -2.49
C LEU A 94 -17.31 -10.73 -2.85
N MET A 95 -17.93 -10.10 -3.85
CA MET A 95 -19.26 -10.46 -4.33
C MET A 95 -19.28 -11.93 -4.77
N LYS A 96 -18.34 -12.32 -5.63
CA LYS A 96 -18.23 -13.70 -6.10
C LYS A 96 -18.04 -14.70 -4.96
N TRP A 97 -17.19 -14.36 -3.99
CA TRP A 97 -16.97 -15.18 -2.80
C TRP A 97 -18.24 -15.34 -1.96
N ILE A 98 -18.92 -14.22 -1.61
CA ILE A 98 -20.13 -14.22 -0.77
C ILE A 98 -21.24 -15.05 -1.42
N LEU A 99 -21.50 -14.86 -2.70
CA LEU A 99 -22.56 -15.56 -3.43
C LEU A 99 -22.30 -17.07 -3.51
N ILE A 100 -21.09 -17.48 -3.95
CA ILE A 100 -20.78 -18.90 -4.13
C ILE A 100 -20.73 -19.64 -2.80
N SER A 101 -20.33 -18.95 -1.72
CA SER A 101 -20.26 -19.55 -0.39
C SER A 101 -21.58 -19.47 0.38
N SER A 102 -22.63 -18.90 -0.21
CA SER A 102 -23.95 -18.70 0.41
C SER A 102 -23.86 -18.05 1.81
N LEU A 103 -22.99 -17.04 1.94
CA LEU A 103 -22.82 -16.33 3.21
C LEU A 103 -23.95 -15.34 3.42
N ASN A 104 -24.53 -15.35 4.61
CA ASN A 104 -25.53 -14.36 5.03
C ASN A 104 -24.87 -13.18 5.79
N ALA A 105 -25.63 -12.11 6.04
CA ALA A 105 -25.16 -10.87 6.64
C ALA A 105 -24.44 -11.08 8.00
N SER A 106 -24.87 -12.03 8.80
CA SER A 106 -24.33 -12.29 10.15
C SER A 106 -23.06 -13.16 10.14
N ASN A 107 -22.75 -13.83 9.03
CA ASN A 107 -21.57 -14.66 8.94
C ASN A 107 -20.29 -13.83 8.96
N PHE A 108 -19.19 -14.41 9.49
CA PHE A 108 -17.87 -13.85 9.24
C PHE A 108 -17.58 -13.84 7.73
N LEU A 109 -16.93 -12.79 7.25
CA LEU A 109 -16.60 -12.64 5.84
C LEU A 109 -15.66 -13.77 5.34
N PHE A 110 -14.79 -14.24 6.24
CA PHE A 110 -13.88 -15.38 5.99
C PHE A 110 -14.08 -16.44 7.08
N PRO A 111 -15.17 -17.25 7.00
CA PRO A 111 -15.47 -18.24 8.01
C PRO A 111 -14.50 -19.42 7.97
N SER A 112 -14.28 -20.03 9.13
CA SER A 112 -13.53 -21.28 9.24
C SER A 112 -14.35 -22.43 8.67
N GLN A 113 -13.75 -23.26 7.82
CA GLN A 113 -14.43 -24.48 7.30
C GLN A 113 -14.84 -25.44 8.41
N ARG A 114 -14.01 -25.57 9.48
CA ARG A 114 -14.29 -26.47 10.61
C ARG A 114 -15.27 -25.88 11.62
N ARG A 115 -15.29 -24.55 11.77
CA ARG A 115 -16.11 -23.83 12.76
C ARG A 115 -16.78 -22.66 12.08
N LYS A 116 -17.84 -22.91 11.33
CA LYS A 116 -18.54 -21.93 10.47
C LYS A 116 -18.94 -20.62 11.19
N GLN A 117 -19.11 -20.67 12.51
CA GLN A 117 -19.45 -19.50 13.34
C GLN A 117 -18.20 -18.71 13.81
N GLN A 118 -17.00 -19.09 13.41
CA GLN A 118 -15.76 -18.40 13.73
C GLN A 118 -15.00 -18.05 12.45
N PRO A 119 -14.22 -16.97 12.46
CA PRO A 119 -13.38 -16.64 11.32
C PRO A 119 -12.23 -17.64 11.18
N ILE A 120 -11.59 -17.66 10.02
CA ILE A 120 -10.32 -18.38 9.86
C ILE A 120 -9.31 -17.91 10.91
N ARG A 121 -8.49 -18.83 11.41
CA ARG A 121 -7.48 -18.51 12.41
C ARG A 121 -6.39 -17.62 11.84
N TYR A 122 -5.82 -16.77 12.68
CA TYR A 122 -4.63 -15.97 12.35
C TYR A 122 -3.48 -16.83 11.78
N SER A 123 -3.24 -18.02 12.36
CA SER A 123 -2.21 -18.95 11.90
C SER A 123 -2.43 -19.41 10.46
N TYR A 124 -3.69 -19.66 10.08
CA TYR A 124 -4.03 -20.04 8.71
C TYR A 124 -3.85 -18.87 7.73
N TYR A 125 -4.30 -17.67 8.09
CA TYR A 125 -4.05 -16.49 7.26
C TYR A 125 -2.55 -16.23 7.09
N ARG A 126 -1.76 -16.34 8.17
CA ARG A 126 -0.30 -16.22 8.09
C ARG A 126 0.31 -17.30 7.19
N TYR A 127 -0.19 -18.53 7.26
CA TYR A 127 0.23 -19.61 6.38
C TYR A 127 -0.06 -19.29 4.92
N LEU A 128 -1.26 -18.79 4.58
CA LEU A 128 -1.61 -18.39 3.22
C LEU A 128 -0.65 -17.32 2.67
N VAL A 129 -0.36 -16.28 3.44
CA VAL A 129 0.56 -15.22 3.00
C VAL A 129 1.95 -15.79 2.71
N ARG A 130 2.44 -16.69 3.56
CA ARG A 130 3.73 -17.35 3.35
C ARG A 130 3.71 -18.29 2.15
N LYS A 131 2.62 -19.02 1.95
CA LYS A 131 2.40 -19.85 0.78
C LYS A 131 2.43 -19.03 -0.49
N TRP A 132 1.70 -17.92 -0.56
CA TRP A 132 1.71 -17.03 -1.73
C TRP A 132 3.12 -16.51 -2.06
N ALA A 133 3.92 -16.17 -1.05
CA ALA A 133 5.32 -15.77 -1.25
C ALA A 133 6.16 -16.96 -1.80
N SER A 134 6.04 -18.13 -1.18
CA SER A 134 6.75 -19.33 -1.61
C SER A 134 6.40 -19.76 -3.04
N ASP A 135 5.12 -19.66 -3.41
CA ASP A 135 4.63 -19.98 -4.75
C ASP A 135 5.21 -19.05 -5.85
N LEU A 136 5.74 -17.90 -5.46
CA LEU A 136 6.48 -16.98 -6.33
C LEU A 136 8.00 -17.18 -6.31
N GLY A 137 8.50 -18.16 -5.53
CA GLY A 137 9.94 -18.37 -5.32
C GLY A 137 10.59 -17.36 -4.35
N LEU A 138 9.78 -16.64 -3.54
CA LEU A 138 10.28 -15.69 -2.55
C LEU A 138 10.59 -16.40 -1.21
N ASP A 139 11.56 -15.88 -0.45
CA ASP A 139 11.79 -16.35 0.92
C ASP A 139 10.57 -16.06 1.80
N SER A 140 9.76 -17.09 2.04
CA SER A 140 8.51 -16.99 2.81
C SER A 140 8.71 -16.51 4.26
N ASN A 141 9.94 -16.57 4.80
CA ASN A 141 10.25 -16.07 6.15
C ASN A 141 10.22 -14.56 6.21
N LEU A 142 10.44 -13.87 5.09
CA LEU A 142 10.38 -12.42 4.99
C LEU A 142 8.96 -11.88 4.89
N TYR A 143 7.96 -12.75 4.68
CA TYR A 143 6.56 -12.36 4.46
C TYR A 143 5.65 -12.84 5.60
N GLY A 144 4.53 -12.16 5.78
CA GLY A 144 3.51 -12.47 6.78
C GLY A 144 2.34 -11.49 6.69
N THR A 145 1.40 -11.56 7.62
CA THR A 145 0.20 -10.72 7.60
C THR A 145 0.51 -9.22 7.60
N HIS A 146 1.62 -8.80 8.21
CA HIS A 146 2.10 -7.41 8.16
C HIS A 146 2.57 -6.99 6.76
N SER A 147 3.03 -7.92 5.92
CA SER A 147 3.36 -7.63 4.52
C SER A 147 2.15 -7.12 3.76
N MET A 148 0.97 -7.72 3.95
CA MET A 148 -0.27 -7.31 3.32
C MET A 148 -0.63 -5.87 3.68
N ARG A 149 -0.61 -5.55 4.97
CA ARG A 149 -0.87 -4.20 5.47
C ARG A 149 0.13 -3.17 4.92
N ARG A 150 1.41 -3.54 4.80
CA ARG A 150 2.48 -2.66 4.30
C ARG A 150 2.40 -2.42 2.79
N THR A 151 1.95 -3.39 2.01
CA THR A 151 1.99 -3.36 0.55
C THR A 151 1.38 -2.08 -0.01
N LYS A 152 0.11 -1.79 0.25
CA LYS A 152 -0.54 -0.58 -0.28
C LYS A 152 0.01 0.70 0.35
N ALA A 153 0.34 0.67 1.63
CA ALA A 153 0.93 1.80 2.34
C ALA A 153 2.27 2.23 1.71
N THR A 154 3.14 1.25 1.42
CA THR A 154 4.44 1.51 0.74
C THR A 154 4.23 2.03 -0.68
N LEU A 155 3.29 1.47 -1.44
CA LEU A 155 2.97 1.95 -2.80
C LEU A 155 2.43 3.39 -2.79
N VAL A 156 1.56 3.72 -1.85
CA VAL A 156 1.05 5.10 -1.67
C VAL A 156 2.20 6.04 -1.33
N TYR A 157 3.08 5.66 -0.40
CA TYR A 157 4.24 6.47 -0.06
C TYR A 157 5.18 6.66 -1.25
N ALA A 158 5.50 5.59 -1.97
CA ALA A 158 6.36 5.65 -3.14
C ALA A 158 5.83 6.63 -4.20
N LYS A 159 4.50 6.68 -4.39
CA LYS A 159 3.85 7.56 -5.36
C LYS A 159 3.72 9.01 -4.89
N THR A 160 3.40 9.22 -3.61
CA THR A 160 3.00 10.55 -3.10
C THR A 160 4.10 11.24 -2.29
N LYS A 161 5.07 10.48 -1.77
CA LYS A 161 6.08 10.92 -0.79
C LYS A 161 5.48 11.58 0.47
N ASN A 162 4.18 11.41 0.68
CA ASN A 162 3.43 12.04 1.77
C ASN A 162 3.27 11.07 2.95
N ILE A 163 4.13 11.21 3.94
CA ILE A 163 4.13 10.39 5.17
C ILE A 163 2.84 10.59 5.98
N ARG A 164 2.30 11.82 5.99
CA ARG A 164 1.07 12.13 6.74
C ARG A 164 -0.13 11.41 6.15
N ALA A 165 -0.24 11.36 4.82
CA ALA A 165 -1.29 10.59 4.15
C ALA A 165 -1.23 9.12 4.54
N VAL A 166 -0.03 8.51 4.55
CA VAL A 166 0.15 7.11 4.97
C VAL A 166 -0.17 6.91 6.44
N GLN A 167 0.22 7.84 7.32
CA GLN A 167 -0.11 7.81 8.74
C GLN A 167 -1.63 7.74 8.96
N LEU A 168 -2.39 8.60 8.30
CA LEU A 168 -3.86 8.61 8.36
C LEU A 168 -4.47 7.31 7.83
N LEU A 169 -3.98 6.80 6.70
CA LEU A 169 -4.45 5.55 6.10
C LEU A 169 -4.21 4.33 7.01
N LEU A 170 -3.17 4.36 7.83
CA LEU A 170 -2.84 3.26 8.76
C LEU A 170 -3.46 3.44 10.15
N GLY A 171 -3.99 4.63 10.46
CA GLY A 171 -4.46 4.97 11.80
C GLY A 171 -3.33 4.99 12.84
N HIS A 172 -2.13 5.44 12.46
CA HIS A 172 -1.02 5.57 13.40
C HIS A 172 -1.10 6.89 14.16
N THR A 173 -1.05 6.86 15.48
CA THR A 173 -1.05 8.06 16.34
C THR A 173 0.23 8.87 16.23
N LYS A 174 1.38 8.19 16.07
CA LYS A 174 2.71 8.82 15.98
C LYS A 174 3.29 8.62 14.58
N VAL A 175 3.88 9.67 14.02
CA VAL A 175 4.56 9.64 12.70
C VAL A 175 5.72 8.65 12.71
N ASP A 176 6.49 8.58 13.81
CA ASP A 176 7.60 7.64 13.97
C ASP A 176 7.21 6.18 13.72
N ASN A 177 5.99 5.80 14.10
CA ASN A 177 5.47 4.46 13.81
C ASN A 177 5.30 4.25 12.31
N THR A 178 4.93 5.28 11.56
CA THR A 178 4.78 5.23 10.11
C THR A 178 6.14 5.17 9.42
N ILE A 179 7.11 5.96 9.87
CA ILE A 179 8.49 5.95 9.36
C ILE A 179 9.10 4.57 9.51
N ARG A 180 9.09 4.01 10.73
CA ARG A 180 9.56 2.64 11.01
C ARG A 180 8.80 1.59 10.22
N TYR A 181 7.51 1.82 10.02
CA TYR A 181 6.64 0.92 9.28
C TYR A 181 6.97 0.90 7.79
N LEU A 182 7.25 2.05 7.20
CA LEU A 182 7.65 2.17 5.79
C LEU A 182 9.10 1.68 5.56
N GLY A 183 9.94 1.67 6.61
CA GLY A 183 11.37 1.38 6.50
C GLY A 183 12.11 2.50 5.76
N VAL A 184 11.67 3.75 5.94
CA VAL A 184 12.38 4.94 5.45
C VAL A 184 13.64 5.09 6.31
N GLU A 185 14.79 4.92 5.71
CA GLU A 185 16.09 5.09 6.35
C GLU A 185 16.66 6.48 6.05
N LEU A 186 17.68 6.88 6.80
CA LEU A 186 18.34 8.19 6.62
C LEU A 186 18.91 8.34 5.20
N GLU A 187 19.42 7.25 4.62
CA GLU A 187 19.89 7.18 3.24
C GLU A 187 18.84 7.63 2.24
N ASP A 188 17.58 7.18 2.42
CA ASP A 188 16.48 7.59 1.53
C ASP A 188 16.27 9.12 1.58
N VAL A 189 16.39 9.72 2.77
CA VAL A 189 16.22 11.16 2.98
C VAL A 189 17.39 11.93 2.35
N LEU A 190 18.62 11.42 2.47
CA LEU A 190 19.81 12.05 1.90
C LEU A 190 19.75 12.02 0.37
N MET A 191 19.39 10.90 -0.25
CA MET A 191 19.19 10.81 -1.71
C MET A 191 18.15 11.81 -2.22
N PHE A 192 17.06 12.04 -1.48
CA PHE A 192 16.09 13.08 -1.85
C PHE A 192 16.66 14.49 -1.74
N SER A 193 17.44 14.76 -0.70
CA SER A 193 18.09 16.05 -0.50
C SER A 193 19.07 16.38 -1.64
N GLU A 194 19.90 15.43 -2.04
CA GLU A 194 20.82 15.54 -3.16
C GLU A 194 20.09 15.76 -4.49
N GLY A 195 18.98 15.06 -4.74
CA GLY A 195 18.15 15.23 -5.93
C GLY A 195 17.54 16.63 -6.06
N ILE A 196 17.18 17.27 -4.94
CA ILE A 196 16.62 18.62 -4.93
C ILE A 196 17.69 19.66 -5.30
N GLU A 197 18.92 19.51 -4.83
CA GLU A 197 20.01 20.43 -5.17
C GLU A 197 20.35 20.42 -6.67
N LEU A 198 20.39 19.23 -7.28
CA LEU A 198 20.58 19.08 -8.73
C LEU A 198 19.45 19.72 -9.54
N ALA A 199 18.22 19.61 -9.10
CA ALA A 199 17.08 20.23 -9.77
C ALA A 199 17.14 21.76 -9.74
N ILE A 200 17.59 22.35 -8.64
CA ILE A 200 17.77 23.81 -8.51
C ILE A 200 18.88 24.31 -9.44
N ARG A 201 20.00 23.60 -9.55
CA ARG A 201 21.10 23.96 -10.49
C ARG A 201 20.65 23.95 -11.95
N LEU A 202 19.91 22.94 -12.39
CA LEU A 202 19.39 22.87 -13.76
C LEU A 202 18.37 23.99 -14.05
N ALA A 203 17.48 24.31 -13.13
CA ALA A 203 16.53 25.41 -13.30
C ALA A 203 17.22 26.78 -13.41
N ASN A 204 18.29 27.01 -12.66
CA ASN A 204 19.09 28.23 -12.73
C ASN A 204 19.89 28.34 -14.04
N VAL A 205 20.43 27.26 -14.56
CA VAL A 205 21.14 27.24 -15.86
C VAL A 205 20.17 27.59 -16.98
N GLN A 206 18.96 27.07 -16.99
CA GLN A 206 17.96 27.43 -18.00
C GLN A 206 17.53 28.90 -17.92
N LYS A 207 17.38 29.48 -16.73
CA LYS A 207 17.08 30.91 -16.57
C LYS A 207 18.19 31.81 -17.10
N VAL A 208 19.48 31.47 -16.87
CA VAL A 208 20.62 32.25 -17.36
C VAL A 208 20.67 32.22 -18.89
N HIS A 209 20.37 31.07 -19.51
CA HIS A 209 20.36 30.99 -21.00
C HIS A 209 19.22 31.81 -21.62
N ILE A 210 18.05 31.85 -21.00
CA ILE A 210 16.91 32.63 -21.50
C ILE A 210 17.19 34.13 -21.39
N THR A 211 17.81 34.60 -20.31
CA THR A 211 18.19 36.03 -20.16
C THR A 211 19.28 36.45 -21.11
N HIS A 212 20.25 35.58 -21.41
CA HIS A 212 21.34 35.90 -22.36
C HIS A 212 20.83 36.01 -23.81
N ASN A 213 19.92 35.13 -24.22
CA ASN A 213 19.28 35.21 -25.54
C ASN A 213 18.35 36.43 -25.71
N ALA A 214 17.67 36.85 -24.63
CA ALA A 214 16.82 38.04 -24.68
C ALA A 214 17.66 39.33 -24.83
N THR A 215 18.83 39.42 -24.17
CA THR A 215 19.71 40.60 -24.25
C THR A 215 20.36 40.71 -25.62
N THR A 216 20.71 39.60 -26.26
CA THR A 216 21.31 39.59 -27.61
C THR A 216 20.27 39.97 -28.69
N ALA A 217 19.00 39.60 -28.50
CA ALA A 217 17.93 39.94 -29.44
C ALA A 217 17.55 41.44 -29.43
N ILE A 218 17.76 42.14 -28.32
CA ILE A 218 17.47 43.59 -28.20
C ILE A 218 18.60 44.44 -28.83
N SER A 219 19.86 43.94 -28.86
CA SER A 219 20.99 44.65 -29.44
C SER A 219 20.98 44.68 -30.96
N LEU A 220 20.22 43.83 -31.64
CA LEU A 220 20.18 43.74 -33.11
C LEU A 220 19.08 44.58 -33.77
N LYS A 221 18.26 45.29 -33.02
CA LYS A 221 17.16 46.13 -33.58
C LYS A 221 17.50 47.65 -33.75
N HIS A 222 18.73 48.05 -33.51
CA HIS A 222 19.10 49.47 -33.58
C HIS A 222 20.12 49.84 -34.68
N ILE A 223 20.28 49.02 -35.71
CA ILE A 223 21.12 49.40 -36.87
C ILE A 223 20.27 49.20 -38.13
N CYS A 224 19.55 50.24 -38.50
CA CYS A 224 19.05 50.44 -39.85
C CYS A 224 19.38 51.89 -40.27
N PRO A 225 20.30 52.16 -41.19
CA PRO A 225 20.56 53.50 -41.68
C PRO A 225 19.49 53.90 -42.69
N LYS A 226 18.96 55.10 -42.56
CA LYS A 226 18.22 55.82 -43.58
C LYS A 226 19.22 56.27 -44.66
N THR A 227 18.96 55.93 -45.91
CA THR A 227 19.45 56.70 -47.08
C THR A 227 18.33 56.76 -48.10
N SER A 228 17.97 58.03 -48.37
CA SER A 228 17.53 58.69 -49.60
C SER A 228 16.61 57.95 -50.56
#